data_a0aa16507b2cd983fa4417b5b9ea346b
#
_entry.id   a0aa16507b2cd983fa4417b5b9ea346b
#
_cell.length_a   1.000
_cell.length_b   1.000
_cell.length_c   1.000
_cell.angle_alpha   90.00
_cell.angle_beta   90.00
_cell.angle_gamma   90.00
#
_symmetry.space_group_name_H-M   'P 1'
#
loop_
_entity.id
_entity.type
_entity.pdbx_description
1 polymer ?
#
loop_
_entity_poly.entity_id
_entity_poly.type
_entity_poly.pdbx_seq_one_letter_code
_entity_poly.pdbx_strand_id
1 'polypeptide(L)'
;ATGGETLEKLTHHTQDPVIIGVLNALQGWAEAAKILSTFISAFERAIDKGDGVVWLHGNFNLGGTKSGRLSSSDPNLQNLPAGSTYGKLIKECFQPPEGLLFCGADFNSLEDYISALTTKDPNKLKVYLEGYDGHCLRAFSYWPEKLPGIVETPESINSIKKLYEGIRSASKSPTFALTYQGTWHTLVNNLGFPEANAKRIEANYHELYKVSDA
;
A
#
# COMPACT_ATOMS: atom_id res chain seq x y z
N ALA A 1 4.59 14.82 17.60
CA ALA A 1 4.46 14.45 16.20
C ALA A 1 2.98 14.35 15.85
N THR A 2 2.53 15.13 14.86
CA THR A 2 1.12 15.24 14.45
C THR A 2 0.91 14.78 12.99
N GLY A 3 1.82 13.93 12.49
CA GLY A 3 1.68 13.36 11.15
C GLY A 3 0.49 12.40 11.05
N GLY A 4 -0.18 12.33 9.90
CA GLY A 4 -1.36 11.48 9.68
C GLY A 4 -1.13 10.03 10.07
N GLU A 5 0.02 9.44 9.74
CA GLU A 5 0.41 8.09 10.14
C GLU A 5 0.50 7.91 11.68
N THR A 6 1.00 8.93 12.39
CA THR A 6 1.06 8.89 13.86
C THR A 6 -0.35 8.94 14.47
N LEU A 7 -1.23 9.78 13.93
CA LEU A 7 -2.61 9.88 14.38
C LEU A 7 -3.38 8.57 14.14
N GLU A 8 -3.15 7.93 13.00
CA GLU A 8 -3.73 6.62 12.68
C GLU A 8 -3.30 5.56 13.70
N LYS A 9 -2.00 5.45 13.97
CA LYS A 9 -1.47 4.53 14.98
C LYS A 9 -2.09 4.76 16.36
N LEU A 10 -2.28 6.02 16.77
CA LEU A 10 -2.87 6.35 18.06
C LEU A 10 -4.31 5.84 18.19
N THR A 11 -5.08 5.68 17.12
CA THR A 11 -6.42 5.12 17.19
C THR A 11 -6.44 3.67 17.68
N HIS A 12 -5.34 2.93 17.50
CA HIS A 12 -5.22 1.54 17.96
C HIS A 12 -4.90 1.43 19.47
N HIS A 13 -4.51 2.54 20.10
CA HIS A 13 -4.11 2.57 21.53
C HIS A 13 -5.21 3.09 22.47
N THR A 14 -6.41 3.38 21.95
CA THR A 14 -7.54 3.84 22.76
C THR A 14 -8.83 3.17 22.32
N GLN A 15 -9.76 3.01 23.26
CA GLN A 15 -11.15 2.58 22.97
C GLN A 15 -12.15 3.67 23.31
N ASP A 16 -11.69 4.84 23.76
CA ASP A 16 -12.54 5.97 24.07
C ASP A 16 -13.09 6.59 22.75
N PRO A 17 -14.42 6.57 22.52
CA PRO A 17 -15.02 7.05 21.29
C PRO A 17 -14.81 8.56 21.08
N VAL A 18 -14.65 9.34 22.15
CA VAL A 18 -14.40 10.78 22.05
C VAL A 18 -12.98 11.02 21.52
N ILE A 19 -12.00 10.30 22.08
CA ILE A 19 -10.60 10.39 21.63
C ILE A 19 -10.47 9.92 20.18
N ILE A 20 -11.09 8.78 19.83
CA ILE A 20 -11.12 8.28 18.44
C ILE A 20 -11.75 9.31 17.50
N GLY A 21 -12.86 9.95 17.91
CA GLY A 21 -13.51 11.01 17.14
C GLY A 21 -12.59 12.19 16.87
N VAL A 22 -11.84 12.65 17.88
CA VAL A 22 -10.86 13.73 17.74
C VAL A 22 -9.71 13.32 16.81
N LEU A 23 -9.16 12.13 16.97
CA LEU A 23 -8.06 11.63 16.12
C LEU A 23 -8.49 11.53 14.65
N ASN A 24 -9.69 11.02 14.37
CA ASN A 24 -10.23 10.94 13.02
C ASN A 24 -10.49 12.32 12.41
N ALA A 25 -10.99 13.28 13.20
CA ALA A 25 -11.18 14.66 12.75
C ALA A 25 -9.85 15.33 12.40
N LEU A 26 -8.80 15.11 13.21
CA LEU A 26 -7.45 15.62 12.94
C LEU A 26 -6.84 14.97 11.68
N GLN A 27 -7.07 13.69 11.44
CA GLN A 27 -6.64 13.01 10.20
C GLN A 27 -7.33 13.61 8.98
N GLY A 28 -8.66 13.77 9.02
CA GLY A 28 -9.41 14.39 7.92
C GLY A 28 -8.99 15.83 7.65
N TRP A 29 -8.73 16.61 8.71
CA TRP A 29 -8.19 17.94 8.56
C TRP A 29 -6.80 17.96 7.93
N ALA A 30 -5.88 17.08 8.37
CA ALA A 30 -4.54 16.99 7.83
C ALA A 30 -4.53 16.57 6.35
N GLU A 31 -5.43 15.66 5.95
CA GLU A 31 -5.62 15.26 4.56
C GLU A 31 -6.10 16.44 3.70
N ALA A 32 -7.16 17.11 4.13
CA ALA A 32 -7.69 18.27 3.42
C ALA A 32 -6.67 19.41 3.31
N ALA A 33 -5.95 19.71 4.40
CA ALA A 33 -4.89 20.73 4.42
C ALA A 33 -3.75 20.39 3.45
N LYS A 34 -3.36 19.11 3.37
CA LYS A 34 -2.33 18.63 2.42
C LYS A 34 -2.79 18.80 0.98
N ILE A 35 -4.04 18.48 0.67
CA ILE A 35 -4.58 18.64 -0.68
C ILE A 35 -4.62 20.10 -1.09
N LEU A 36 -5.14 20.97 -0.23
CA LEU A 36 -5.19 22.42 -0.47
C LEU A 36 -3.81 23.01 -0.71
N SER A 37 -2.85 22.70 0.17
CA SER A 37 -1.51 23.29 0.09
C SER A 37 -0.64 22.72 -1.03
N THR A 38 -0.86 21.49 -1.44
CA THR A 38 0.00 20.82 -2.43
C THR A 38 -0.61 20.87 -3.83
N PHE A 39 -1.83 20.37 -4.00
CA PHE A 39 -2.42 20.18 -5.33
C PHE A 39 -3.23 21.38 -5.79
N ILE A 40 -4.12 21.91 -4.95
CA ILE A 40 -4.94 23.07 -5.35
C ILE A 40 -4.03 24.27 -5.61
N SER A 41 -3.10 24.55 -4.70
CA SER A 41 -2.12 25.61 -4.87
C SER A 41 -1.21 25.41 -6.11
N ALA A 42 -0.94 24.17 -6.52
CA ALA A 42 -0.21 23.89 -7.75
C ALA A 42 -1.09 24.10 -9.01
N PHE A 43 -2.37 23.74 -8.96
CA PHE A 43 -3.30 23.98 -10.06
C PHE A 43 -3.51 25.47 -10.31
N GLU A 44 -3.57 26.30 -9.24
CA GLU A 44 -3.65 27.76 -9.38
C GLU A 44 -2.44 28.38 -10.08
N ARG A 45 -1.28 27.71 -10.02
CA ARG A 45 -0.04 28.12 -10.71
C ARG A 45 0.19 27.42 -12.04
N ALA A 46 -0.74 26.57 -12.48
CA ALA A 46 -0.63 25.88 -13.77
C ALA A 46 -0.64 26.88 -14.94
N ILE A 47 0.08 26.57 -16.01
CA ILE A 47 0.32 27.49 -17.11
C ILE A 47 -0.73 27.27 -18.20
N ASP A 48 -1.48 28.31 -18.53
CA ASP A 48 -2.34 28.32 -19.71
C ASP A 48 -1.49 28.59 -20.97
N LYS A 49 -1.53 27.65 -21.92
CA LYS A 49 -0.83 27.76 -23.20
C LYS A 49 -1.78 28.12 -24.35
N GLY A 50 -3.06 28.38 -24.07
CA GLY A 50 -4.07 28.75 -25.05
C GLY A 50 -4.60 27.57 -25.87
N ASP A 51 -4.35 26.32 -25.42
CA ASP A 51 -4.80 25.09 -26.07
C ASP A 51 -6.06 24.48 -25.40
N GLY A 52 -6.70 25.24 -24.53
CA GLY A 52 -7.92 24.83 -23.81
C GLY A 52 -7.66 23.97 -22.56
N VAL A 53 -6.40 23.73 -22.23
CA VAL A 53 -5.97 23.05 -21.00
C VAL A 53 -4.90 23.86 -20.27
N VAL A 54 -4.77 23.66 -18.96
CA VAL A 54 -3.70 24.24 -18.18
C VAL A 54 -2.62 23.20 -17.90
N TRP A 55 -1.37 23.58 -18.04
CA TRP A 55 -0.23 22.69 -17.94
C TRP A 55 0.43 22.77 -16.57
N LEU A 56 0.55 21.62 -15.91
CA LEU A 56 1.24 21.48 -14.64
C LEU A 56 2.60 20.83 -14.88
N HIS A 57 3.67 21.52 -14.50
CA HIS A 57 5.04 21.04 -14.62
C HIS A 57 5.60 20.74 -13.22
N GLY A 58 5.75 19.46 -12.88
CA GLY A 58 6.44 19.02 -11.67
C GLY A 58 7.91 18.71 -11.94
N ASN A 59 8.73 18.82 -10.91
CA ASN A 59 10.13 18.45 -10.98
C ASN A 59 10.33 17.00 -10.58
N PHE A 60 11.16 16.28 -11.35
CA PHE A 60 11.61 14.93 -11.03
C PHE A 60 13.13 14.93 -10.85
N ASN A 61 13.59 14.61 -9.65
CA ASN A 61 14.98 14.68 -9.28
C ASN A 61 15.62 13.29 -9.31
N LEU A 62 16.65 13.14 -10.13
CA LEU A 62 17.54 11.97 -10.13
C LEU A 62 18.46 12.04 -8.93
N GLY A 63 18.70 10.90 -8.28
CA GLY A 63 19.61 10.83 -7.14
C GLY A 63 19.13 11.54 -5.86
N GLY A 64 17.87 11.96 -5.81
CA GLY A 64 17.27 12.61 -4.62
C GLY A 64 16.95 11.67 -3.46
N THR A 65 17.15 10.35 -3.61
CA THR A 65 16.87 9.34 -2.59
C THR A 65 18.07 8.40 -2.40
N LYS A 66 18.24 7.87 -1.19
CA LYS A 66 19.29 6.87 -0.90
C LYS A 66 19.09 5.55 -1.64
N SER A 67 17.86 5.22 -2.01
CA SER A 67 17.51 3.99 -2.72
C SER A 67 17.66 4.04 -4.23
N GLY A 68 18.03 5.21 -4.80
CA GLY A 68 18.10 5.42 -6.25
C GLY A 68 16.74 5.65 -6.91
N ARG A 69 15.64 5.72 -6.15
CA ARG A 69 14.32 6.11 -6.67
C ARG A 69 14.32 7.58 -7.05
N LEU A 70 13.45 7.97 -7.99
CA LEU A 70 13.16 9.38 -8.25
C LEU A 70 12.51 10.02 -7.04
N SER A 71 12.74 11.30 -6.83
CA SER A 71 11.89 12.14 -5.99
C SER A 71 11.20 13.19 -6.85
N SER A 72 10.04 13.66 -6.41
CA SER A 72 9.28 14.68 -7.12
C SER A 72 8.91 15.84 -6.19
N SER A 73 8.96 17.05 -6.74
CA SER A 73 8.64 18.29 -6.01
C SER A 73 7.96 19.30 -6.93
N ASP A 74 7.25 20.22 -6.33
CA ASP A 74 6.65 21.42 -6.90
C ASP A 74 5.76 21.22 -8.16
N PRO A 75 4.68 20.45 -8.03
CA PRO A 75 4.25 19.64 -6.91
C PRO A 75 4.86 18.22 -6.95
N ASN A 76 4.74 17.48 -5.84
CA ASN A 76 5.12 16.07 -5.82
C ASN A 76 4.08 15.21 -6.56
N LEU A 77 4.32 14.94 -7.84
CA LEU A 77 3.44 14.15 -8.70
C LEU A 77 3.53 12.63 -8.47
N GLN A 78 4.52 12.16 -7.70
CA GLN A 78 4.64 10.74 -7.32
C GLN A 78 3.71 10.37 -6.15
N ASN A 79 3.23 11.35 -5.39
CA ASN A 79 2.39 11.16 -4.21
C ASN A 79 0.96 11.68 -4.42
N LEU A 80 0.40 11.46 -5.61
CA LEU A 80 -1.02 11.73 -5.83
C LEU A 80 -1.86 10.89 -4.86
N PRO A 81 -2.82 11.50 -4.15
CA PRO A 81 -3.59 10.78 -3.16
C PRO A 81 -4.34 9.61 -3.83
N ALA A 82 -4.28 8.46 -3.19
CA ALA A 82 -4.95 7.25 -3.66
C ALA A 82 -5.90 6.75 -2.56
N GLY A 83 -7.11 6.33 -2.94
CA GLY A 83 -8.04 5.70 -2.01
C GLY A 83 -8.88 6.63 -1.15
N SER A 84 -8.65 7.94 -1.17
CA SER A 84 -9.50 8.91 -0.49
C SER A 84 -10.56 9.51 -1.43
N THR A 85 -11.59 10.11 -0.86
CA THR A 85 -12.62 10.85 -1.62
C THR A 85 -12.00 11.93 -2.50
N TYR A 86 -11.03 12.66 -1.97
CA TYR A 86 -10.32 13.71 -2.71
C TYR A 86 -9.35 13.16 -3.75
N GLY A 87 -8.76 11.98 -3.50
CA GLY A 87 -7.79 11.37 -4.41
C GLY A 87 -8.33 11.11 -5.80
N LYS A 88 -9.58 10.67 -5.89
CA LYS A 88 -10.25 10.48 -7.16
C LYS A 88 -10.44 11.81 -7.90
N LEU A 89 -10.95 12.83 -7.22
CA LEU A 89 -11.17 14.17 -7.79
C LEU A 89 -9.88 14.80 -8.29
N ILE A 90 -8.79 14.71 -7.51
CA ILE A 90 -7.48 15.22 -7.93
C ILE A 90 -6.97 14.49 -9.17
N LYS A 91 -7.11 13.16 -9.24
CA LYS A 91 -6.69 12.41 -10.43
C LYS A 91 -7.51 12.72 -11.67
N GLU A 92 -8.81 12.97 -11.52
CA GLU A 92 -9.71 13.36 -12.62
C GLU A 92 -9.35 14.73 -13.24
N CYS A 93 -8.64 15.59 -12.49
CA CYS A 93 -8.12 16.86 -13.04
C CYS A 93 -6.99 16.66 -14.05
N PHE A 94 -6.30 15.51 -14.04
CA PHE A 94 -5.23 15.23 -14.98
C PHE A 94 -5.80 14.60 -16.25
N GLN A 95 -5.68 15.30 -17.36
CA GLN A 95 -6.16 14.85 -18.65
C GLN A 95 -5.03 14.94 -19.68
N PRO A 96 -4.95 14.04 -20.66
CA PRO A 96 -4.02 14.18 -21.77
C PRO A 96 -4.51 15.31 -22.68
N PRO A 97 -3.61 15.99 -23.41
CA PRO A 97 -4.01 16.91 -24.49
C PRO A 97 -4.89 16.22 -25.53
N GLU A 98 -5.65 17.01 -26.29
CA GLU A 98 -6.52 16.50 -27.34
C GLU A 98 -5.75 15.61 -28.33
N GLY A 99 -6.32 14.45 -28.63
CA GLY A 99 -5.71 13.46 -29.55
C GLY A 99 -4.62 12.60 -28.91
N LEU A 100 -4.31 12.78 -27.61
CA LEU A 100 -3.34 11.97 -26.85
C LEU A 100 -4.04 11.10 -25.81
N LEU A 101 -3.31 10.10 -25.33
CA LEU A 101 -3.76 9.20 -24.25
C LEU A 101 -2.67 9.09 -23.20
N PHE A 102 -3.08 8.98 -21.93
CA PHE A 102 -2.17 8.51 -20.88
C PHE A 102 -1.92 7.01 -21.08
N CYS A 103 -0.64 6.65 -21.13
CA CYS A 103 -0.22 5.26 -21.10
C CYS A 103 0.56 5.03 -19.81
N GLY A 104 0.14 4.04 -19.03
CA GLY A 104 0.79 3.65 -17.77
C GLY A 104 1.13 2.18 -17.78
N ALA A 105 2.30 1.83 -17.28
CA ALA A 105 2.73 0.46 -17.02
C ALA A 105 3.37 0.39 -15.63
N ASP A 106 3.04 -0.66 -14.89
CA ASP A 106 3.59 -0.92 -13.57
C ASP A 106 3.97 -2.39 -13.45
N PHE A 107 5.06 -2.66 -12.75
CA PHE A 107 5.49 -4.02 -12.49
C PHE A 107 4.65 -4.65 -11.38
N ASN A 108 4.11 -5.83 -11.63
CA ASN A 108 3.41 -6.58 -10.60
C ASN A 108 4.40 -7.09 -9.54
N SER A 109 4.25 -6.61 -8.30
CA SER A 109 5.02 -7.12 -7.13
C SER A 109 6.53 -7.18 -7.38
N LEU A 110 7.13 -6.17 -8.01
CA LEU A 110 8.54 -6.20 -8.43
C LEU A 110 9.49 -6.55 -7.29
N GLU A 111 9.29 -5.98 -6.12
CA GLU A 111 10.16 -6.19 -4.95
C GLU A 111 10.09 -7.65 -4.46
N ASP A 112 8.90 -8.24 -4.43
CA ASP A 112 8.70 -9.64 -4.06
C ASP A 112 9.29 -10.60 -5.12
N TYR A 113 9.17 -10.24 -6.40
CA TYR A 113 9.77 -10.97 -7.52
C TYR A 113 11.30 -10.98 -7.43
N ILE A 114 11.92 -9.82 -7.18
CA ILE A 114 13.38 -9.72 -7.00
C ILE A 114 13.81 -10.52 -5.76
N SER A 115 13.06 -10.42 -4.66
CA SER A 115 13.31 -11.23 -3.47
C SER A 115 13.24 -12.72 -3.76
N ALA A 116 12.24 -13.17 -4.52
CA ALA A 116 12.12 -14.57 -4.93
C ALA A 116 13.34 -15.06 -5.74
N LEU A 117 13.79 -14.24 -6.70
CA LEU A 117 14.96 -14.57 -7.53
C LEU A 117 16.27 -14.56 -6.74
N THR A 118 16.42 -13.64 -5.79
CA THR A 118 17.64 -13.47 -5.01
C THR A 118 17.78 -14.54 -3.94
N THR A 119 16.72 -14.78 -3.17
CA THR A 119 16.74 -15.74 -2.06
C THR A 119 16.50 -17.18 -2.52
N LYS A 120 15.86 -17.36 -3.69
CA LYS A 120 15.41 -18.66 -4.21
C LYS A 120 14.49 -19.41 -3.25
N ASP A 121 13.76 -18.66 -2.41
CA ASP A 121 12.78 -19.25 -1.52
C ASP A 121 11.71 -20.00 -2.32
N PRO A 122 11.47 -21.29 -2.05
CA PRO A 122 10.57 -22.12 -2.86
C PRO A 122 9.13 -21.60 -2.85
N ASN A 123 8.65 -21.06 -1.72
CA ASN A 123 7.28 -20.54 -1.62
C ASN A 123 7.12 -19.18 -2.32
N LYS A 124 8.18 -18.36 -2.37
CA LYS A 124 8.18 -17.16 -3.21
C LYS A 124 8.25 -17.52 -4.70
N LEU A 125 9.11 -18.46 -5.08
CA LEU A 125 9.21 -18.92 -6.47
C LEU A 125 7.90 -19.57 -6.96
N LYS A 126 7.22 -20.35 -6.11
CA LYS A 126 5.93 -20.97 -6.38
C LYS A 126 4.88 -19.98 -6.90
N VAL A 127 4.85 -18.75 -6.35
CA VAL A 127 3.96 -17.68 -6.81
C VAL A 127 4.14 -17.38 -8.29
N TYR A 128 5.38 -17.32 -8.76
CA TYR A 128 5.70 -16.93 -10.13
C TYR A 128 5.76 -18.11 -11.12
N LEU A 129 6.16 -19.29 -10.66
CA LEU A 129 6.31 -20.48 -11.50
C LEU A 129 5.01 -21.27 -11.64
N GLU A 130 4.19 -21.30 -10.60
CA GLU A 130 2.97 -22.11 -10.55
C GLU A 130 1.69 -21.24 -10.63
N GLY A 131 1.83 -19.92 -10.74
CA GLY A 131 0.71 -19.00 -10.95
C GLY A 131 -0.17 -18.75 -9.72
N TYR A 132 0.36 -18.85 -8.51
CA TYR A 132 -0.35 -18.44 -7.29
C TYR A 132 -0.46 -16.92 -7.20
N ASP A 133 -1.59 -16.44 -6.66
CA ASP A 133 -1.66 -15.06 -6.14
C ASP A 133 -0.97 -15.00 -4.77
N GLY A 134 0.16 -14.31 -4.67
CA GLY A 134 0.97 -14.25 -3.45
C GLY A 134 0.21 -13.72 -2.23
N HIS A 135 -0.74 -12.79 -2.41
CA HIS A 135 -1.57 -12.32 -1.30
C HIS A 135 -2.61 -13.34 -0.86
N CYS A 136 -3.13 -14.15 -1.79
CA CYS A 136 -4.02 -15.25 -1.46
C CYS A 136 -3.27 -16.36 -0.69
N LEU A 137 -2.05 -16.69 -1.13
CA LEU A 137 -1.20 -17.68 -0.47
C LEU A 137 -0.88 -17.26 0.97
N ARG A 138 -0.52 -15.99 1.18
CA ARG A 138 -0.27 -15.42 2.52
C ARG A 138 -1.53 -15.40 3.38
N ALA A 139 -2.66 -15.00 2.83
CA ALA A 139 -3.94 -15.04 3.54
C ALA A 139 -4.30 -16.46 4.01
N PHE A 140 -4.06 -17.46 3.16
CA PHE A 140 -4.26 -18.87 3.49
C PHE A 140 -3.30 -19.33 4.59
N SER A 141 -2.03 -18.94 4.53
CA SER A 141 -1.05 -19.24 5.59
C SER A 141 -1.40 -18.61 6.94
N TYR A 142 -1.87 -17.34 6.94
CA TYR A 142 -2.13 -16.62 8.19
C TYR A 142 -3.44 -17.03 8.88
N TRP A 143 -4.48 -17.32 8.10
CA TRP A 143 -5.83 -17.57 8.63
C TRP A 143 -6.55 -18.71 7.89
N PRO A 144 -5.98 -19.93 7.86
CA PRO A 144 -6.64 -21.06 7.18
C PRO A 144 -8.03 -21.34 7.74
N GLU A 145 -8.24 -21.11 9.04
CA GLU A 145 -9.51 -21.30 9.72
C GLU A 145 -10.64 -20.35 9.23
N LYS A 146 -10.27 -19.23 8.61
CA LYS A 146 -11.22 -18.27 8.03
C LYS A 146 -11.53 -18.53 6.55
N LEU A 147 -10.94 -19.55 5.98
CA LEU A 147 -11.01 -19.88 4.56
C LEU A 147 -11.54 -21.31 4.34
N PRO A 148 -12.75 -21.60 4.83
CA PRO A 148 -13.31 -22.94 4.72
C PRO A 148 -13.47 -23.35 3.23
N GLY A 149 -13.08 -24.58 2.92
CA GLY A 149 -13.15 -25.13 1.57
C GLY A 149 -11.99 -24.75 0.64
N ILE A 150 -11.06 -23.90 1.09
CA ILE A 150 -9.83 -23.63 0.34
C ILE A 150 -8.80 -24.73 0.60
N VAL A 151 -8.24 -25.25 -0.47
CA VAL A 151 -7.17 -26.27 -0.45
C VAL A 151 -5.92 -25.73 -1.15
N GLU A 152 -4.77 -26.32 -0.86
CA GLU A 152 -3.48 -25.84 -1.38
C GLU A 152 -3.26 -26.23 -2.86
N THR A 153 -4.10 -25.68 -3.74
CA THR A 153 -3.89 -25.69 -5.20
C THR A 153 -3.97 -24.26 -5.73
N PRO A 154 -3.29 -23.95 -6.86
CA PRO A 154 -3.31 -22.60 -7.42
C PRO A 154 -4.73 -22.07 -7.65
N GLU A 155 -5.61 -22.87 -8.22
CA GLU A 155 -6.99 -22.49 -8.54
C GLU A 155 -7.79 -22.17 -7.27
N SER A 156 -7.66 -23.06 -6.26
CA SER A 156 -8.40 -22.89 -4.99
C SER A 156 -7.89 -21.69 -4.19
N ILE A 157 -6.57 -21.56 -4.04
CA ILE A 157 -5.96 -20.42 -3.34
C ILE A 157 -6.28 -19.10 -4.06
N ASN A 158 -6.18 -19.06 -5.40
CA ASN A 158 -6.50 -17.86 -6.17
C ASN A 158 -7.98 -17.45 -6.08
N SER A 159 -8.87 -18.41 -5.82
CA SER A 159 -10.30 -18.13 -5.60
C SER A 159 -10.57 -17.24 -4.37
N ILE A 160 -9.64 -17.18 -3.41
CA ILE A 160 -9.70 -16.29 -2.23
C ILE A 160 -9.87 -14.84 -2.67
N LYS A 161 -9.24 -14.44 -3.79
CA LYS A 161 -9.37 -13.09 -4.35
C LYS A 161 -10.84 -12.71 -4.62
N LYS A 162 -11.68 -13.66 -4.99
CA LYS A 162 -13.09 -13.45 -5.30
C LYS A 162 -14.00 -13.75 -4.12
N LEU A 163 -13.72 -14.83 -3.40
CA LEU A 163 -14.59 -15.34 -2.35
C LEU A 163 -14.34 -14.69 -0.99
N TYR A 164 -13.10 -14.29 -0.72
CA TYR A 164 -12.66 -13.79 0.58
C TYR A 164 -11.75 -12.57 0.45
N GLU A 165 -12.13 -11.60 -0.39
CA GLU A 165 -11.29 -10.42 -0.70
C GLU A 165 -10.88 -9.63 0.55
N GLY A 166 -11.75 -9.54 1.54
CA GLY A 166 -11.44 -8.88 2.81
C GLY A 166 -10.26 -9.53 3.54
N ILE A 167 -10.19 -10.87 3.56
CA ILE A 167 -9.10 -11.62 4.20
C ILE A 167 -7.82 -11.48 3.39
N ARG A 168 -7.91 -11.57 2.04
CA ARG A 168 -6.79 -11.30 1.14
C ARG A 168 -6.23 -9.89 1.34
N SER A 169 -7.10 -8.90 1.42
CA SER A 169 -6.69 -7.50 1.63
C SER A 169 -6.04 -7.30 3.00
N ALA A 170 -6.58 -7.93 4.05
CA ALA A 170 -6.02 -7.88 5.40
C ALA A 170 -4.62 -8.49 5.50
N SER A 171 -4.23 -9.43 4.60
CA SER A 171 -2.90 -10.04 4.61
C SER A 171 -1.80 -9.11 4.10
N LYS A 172 -2.13 -8.04 3.38
CA LYS A 172 -1.14 -7.15 2.73
C LYS A 172 -0.30 -6.40 3.74
N SER A 173 -0.94 -5.67 4.66
CA SER A 173 -0.23 -4.81 5.61
C SER A 173 0.71 -5.58 6.55
N PRO A 174 0.31 -6.70 7.19
CA PRO A 174 1.23 -7.47 8.00
C PRO A 174 2.38 -8.07 7.19
N THR A 175 2.12 -8.55 5.98
CA THR A 175 3.18 -9.04 5.08
C THR A 175 4.19 -7.95 4.77
N PHE A 176 3.73 -6.75 4.42
CA PHE A 176 4.61 -5.60 4.18
C PHE A 176 5.48 -5.30 5.40
N ALA A 177 4.87 -5.21 6.58
CA ALA A 177 5.59 -4.93 7.81
C ALA A 177 6.70 -5.98 8.06
N LEU A 178 6.38 -7.26 7.94
CA LEU A 178 7.33 -8.36 8.17
C LEU A 178 8.43 -8.42 7.09
N THR A 179 8.10 -8.17 5.83
CA THR A 179 9.08 -8.13 4.73
C THR A 179 10.16 -7.06 4.97
N TYR A 180 9.80 -5.96 5.61
CA TYR A 180 10.72 -4.89 6.00
C TYR A 180 11.26 -5.04 7.44
N GLN A 181 11.40 -6.27 7.92
CA GLN A 181 11.99 -6.61 9.24
C GLN A 181 11.16 -6.10 10.44
N GLY A 182 9.88 -5.82 10.23
CA GLY A 182 8.94 -5.61 11.34
C GLY A 182 8.74 -6.91 12.11
N THR A 183 8.27 -6.78 13.35
CA THR A 183 7.96 -7.91 14.22
C THR A 183 6.49 -7.89 14.61
N TRP A 184 6.03 -8.89 15.36
CA TRP A 184 4.69 -8.88 15.92
C TRP A 184 4.39 -7.60 16.73
N HIS A 185 5.39 -6.98 17.35
CA HIS A 185 5.24 -5.66 17.99
C HIS A 185 4.80 -4.59 17.00
N THR A 186 5.36 -4.61 15.77
CA THR A 186 4.96 -3.70 14.70
C THR A 186 3.49 -3.94 14.30
N LEU A 187 3.07 -5.20 14.24
CA LEU A 187 1.68 -5.54 13.90
C LEU A 187 0.70 -5.08 14.98
N VAL A 188 1.08 -5.19 16.26
CA VAL A 188 0.25 -4.68 17.37
C VAL A 188 0.19 -3.16 17.36
N ASN A 189 1.36 -2.52 17.40
CA ASN A 189 1.45 -1.08 17.66
C ASN A 189 1.05 -0.21 16.45
N ASN A 190 1.33 -0.68 15.23
CA ASN A 190 1.08 0.11 14.03
C ASN A 190 -0.17 -0.31 13.25
N LEU A 191 -0.59 -1.58 13.37
CA LEU A 191 -1.70 -2.13 12.61
C LEU A 191 -2.89 -2.57 13.47
N GLY A 192 -2.76 -2.48 14.81
CA GLY A 192 -3.84 -2.77 15.75
C GLY A 192 -4.21 -4.25 15.87
N PHE A 193 -3.34 -5.18 15.45
CA PHE A 193 -3.62 -6.60 15.63
C PHE A 193 -3.58 -7.00 17.12
N PRO A 194 -4.49 -7.86 17.58
CA PRO A 194 -4.35 -8.51 18.90
C PRO A 194 -3.03 -9.27 18.99
N GLU A 195 -2.36 -9.20 20.12
CA GLU A 195 -1.01 -9.77 20.33
C GLU A 195 -0.92 -11.25 19.91
N ALA A 196 -1.88 -12.07 20.32
CA ALA A 196 -1.90 -13.49 19.97
C ALA A 196 -1.97 -13.72 18.45
N ASN A 197 -2.76 -12.89 17.74
CA ASN A 197 -2.88 -12.96 16.29
C ASN A 197 -1.61 -12.45 15.60
N ALA A 198 -1.03 -11.37 16.10
CA ALA A 198 0.23 -10.81 15.57
C ALA A 198 1.38 -11.80 15.65
N LYS A 199 1.55 -12.47 16.80
CA LYS A 199 2.56 -13.53 17.00
C LYS A 199 2.34 -14.72 16.06
N ARG A 200 1.08 -15.12 15.85
CA ARG A 200 0.75 -16.20 14.92
C ARG A 200 1.06 -15.83 13.47
N ILE A 201 0.71 -14.62 13.04
CA ILE A 201 1.02 -14.13 11.69
C ILE A 201 2.53 -14.11 11.46
N GLU A 202 3.31 -13.59 12.40
CA GLU A 202 4.77 -13.58 12.32
C GLU A 202 5.33 -15.00 12.21
N ALA A 203 4.91 -15.91 13.08
CA ALA A 203 5.35 -17.30 13.03
C ALA A 203 5.00 -17.98 11.69
N ASN A 204 3.80 -17.76 11.17
CA ASN A 204 3.37 -18.30 9.89
C ASN A 204 4.13 -17.68 8.71
N TYR A 205 4.50 -16.41 8.80
CA TYR A 205 5.33 -15.73 7.78
C TYR A 205 6.72 -16.35 7.71
N HIS A 206 7.39 -16.53 8.86
CA HIS A 206 8.71 -17.16 8.94
C HIS A 206 8.68 -18.63 8.50
N GLU A 207 7.61 -19.35 8.85
CA GLU A 207 7.41 -20.73 8.40
C GLU A 207 7.21 -20.80 6.89
N LEU A 208 6.45 -19.86 6.31
CA LEU A 208 6.19 -19.80 4.87
C LEU A 208 7.46 -19.44 4.07
N TYR A 209 8.31 -18.59 4.60
CA TYR A 209 9.48 -18.02 3.90
C TYR A 209 10.82 -18.30 4.61
N LYS A 210 11.00 -19.52 5.06
CA LYS A 210 12.21 -19.96 5.81
C LYS A 210 13.53 -19.63 5.13
N VAL A 211 13.59 -19.72 3.80
CA VAL A 211 14.84 -19.49 3.05
C VAL A 211 15.09 -18.00 2.83
N SER A 212 14.04 -17.22 2.66
CA SER A 212 14.15 -15.79 2.45
C SER A 212 14.43 -15.02 3.74
N ASP A 213 14.14 -15.64 4.88
CA ASP A 213 14.22 -15.03 6.21
C ASP A 213 15.48 -15.45 6.98
N ALA A 214 16.26 -16.37 6.43
CA ALA A 214 17.54 -16.83 6.97
C ALA A 214 18.71 -15.93 6.50
#